data_7de6d28878af2d8f184d400185eebeb2
#
_entry.id   7de6d28878af2d8f184d400185eebeb2
#
_cell.length_a   1.000
_cell.length_b   1.000
_cell.length_c   1.000
_cell.angle_alpha   90.00
_cell.angle_beta   90.00
_cell.angle_gamma   90.00
#
_symmetry.space_group_name_H-M   'P 1'
#
loop_
_entity.id
_entity.type
_entity.pdbx_description
1 polymer ?
#
loop_
_entity_poly.entity_id
_entity_poly.type
_entity_poly.pdbx_seq_one_letter_code
_entity_poly.pdbx_strand_id
1 'polypeptide(L)'
;SFTPEEICTLTMEFYRRNYIEGLFLSSGILHSPNETMEQICKALRDLRIIHRFNGYIHCKAIPGADPALIEMAGWYADRMSINLELPTEEGLKRLAPNKTRKTILTPMRQIQNGMAESREYLGMKGGNYGAYHFTQERKQKRLAMRGAKDAFGTHAISRGVTSASGAHTVSRGVKGVPGTNADTGGYKISHSGSGDSVITGTDLMRQGKASSGLQLWNSCDTKRGFVPAGQSTQMIIGASGETDYEIMAVSEALYRRFDLKRVFYSAFINVNKDSTLPALDSQPPLRREHRLYQADFLLRYYGFEANELLSPSRPNFNTYLDPKCDWALGHLELFPVEIESADYDTLLRVPGIGVKSARRILAARRSTKLTFQDLKKLGVVLKRAVYFITCSGRMMYPTKLEEDYIVRNLTDPKDRIRFGSDGMSYRQMTLFDDGMFPNGVRQEEKLII
;
A
#
# COMPACT_ATOMS: atom_id res chain seq x y z
N SER A 1 -16.27 -19.65 -23.66
CA SER A 1 -16.47 -19.23 -22.26
C SER A 1 -17.11 -20.39 -21.50
N PHE A 2 -16.73 -20.60 -20.26
CA PHE A 2 -17.40 -21.57 -19.38
C PHE A 2 -18.75 -21.02 -18.93
N THR A 3 -19.75 -21.89 -18.86
CA THR A 3 -21.03 -21.59 -18.22
C THR A 3 -20.89 -21.62 -16.69
N PRO A 4 -21.82 -21.00 -15.94
CA PRO A 4 -21.83 -21.08 -14.47
C PRO A 4 -21.83 -22.52 -13.95
N GLU A 5 -22.56 -23.44 -14.61
CA GLU A 5 -22.65 -24.85 -14.25
C GLU A 5 -21.31 -25.56 -14.43
N GLU A 6 -20.62 -25.30 -15.56
CA GLU A 6 -19.29 -25.85 -15.82
C GLU A 6 -18.26 -25.32 -14.80
N ILE A 7 -18.30 -24.02 -14.46
CA ILE A 7 -17.45 -23.43 -13.43
C ILE A 7 -17.67 -24.12 -12.08
N CYS A 8 -18.92 -24.31 -11.69
CA CYS A 8 -19.26 -25.00 -10.44
C CYS A 8 -18.74 -26.44 -10.43
N THR A 9 -19.00 -27.18 -11.50
CA THR A 9 -18.59 -28.59 -11.62
C THR A 9 -17.06 -28.73 -11.53
N LEU A 10 -16.31 -27.97 -12.34
CA LEU A 10 -14.84 -27.99 -12.34
C LEU A 10 -14.26 -27.57 -11.00
N THR A 11 -14.81 -26.50 -10.40
CA THR A 11 -14.33 -26.02 -9.10
C THR A 11 -14.52 -27.09 -8.02
N MET A 12 -15.68 -27.72 -7.96
CA MET A 12 -15.97 -28.77 -6.98
C MET A 12 -15.14 -30.02 -7.18
N GLU A 13 -14.95 -30.44 -8.42
CA GLU A 13 -14.09 -31.60 -8.74
C GLU A 13 -12.64 -31.38 -8.30
N PHE A 14 -12.06 -30.22 -8.62
CA PHE A 14 -10.70 -29.90 -8.22
C PHE A 14 -10.56 -29.73 -6.69
N TYR A 15 -11.57 -29.13 -6.07
CA TYR A 15 -11.58 -28.92 -4.62
C TYR A 15 -11.67 -30.26 -3.86
N ARG A 16 -12.57 -31.16 -4.26
CA ARG A 16 -12.71 -32.51 -3.66
C ARG A 16 -11.44 -33.35 -3.78
N ARG A 17 -10.67 -33.13 -4.85
CA ARG A 17 -9.38 -33.80 -5.08
C ARG A 17 -8.20 -33.09 -4.42
N ASN A 18 -8.43 -32.03 -3.65
CA ASN A 18 -7.38 -31.20 -3.04
C ASN A 18 -6.39 -30.57 -4.05
N TYR A 19 -6.81 -30.34 -5.30
CA TYR A 19 -5.97 -29.66 -6.29
C TYR A 19 -6.01 -28.15 -6.14
N ILE A 20 -7.09 -27.61 -5.55
CA ILE A 20 -7.27 -26.18 -5.30
C ILE A 20 -7.80 -25.94 -3.88
N GLU A 21 -7.41 -24.82 -3.27
CA GLU A 21 -7.93 -24.33 -1.99
C GLU A 21 -9.01 -23.25 -2.19
N GLY A 22 -9.12 -22.70 -3.41
CA GLY A 22 -10.03 -21.63 -3.72
C GLY A 22 -10.17 -21.39 -5.22
N LEU A 23 -11.06 -20.46 -5.54
CA LEU A 23 -11.40 -20.04 -6.90
C LEU A 23 -11.05 -18.56 -7.09
N PHE A 24 -10.33 -18.22 -8.16
CA PHE A 24 -10.28 -16.87 -8.71
C PHE A 24 -11.17 -16.84 -9.95
N LEU A 25 -12.30 -16.12 -9.86
CA LEU A 25 -13.27 -15.99 -10.94
C LEU A 25 -13.13 -14.63 -11.63
N SER A 26 -12.82 -14.66 -12.91
CA SER A 26 -12.68 -13.51 -13.78
C SER A 26 -13.30 -13.81 -15.15
N SER A 27 -13.88 -12.79 -15.78
CA SER A 27 -14.40 -12.89 -17.14
C SER A 27 -14.03 -11.63 -17.94
N GLY A 28 -13.95 -11.77 -19.26
CA GLY A 28 -14.14 -10.64 -20.18
C GLY A 28 -15.63 -10.27 -20.24
N ILE A 29 -15.94 -9.10 -20.78
CA ILE A 29 -17.33 -8.70 -21.03
C ILE A 29 -17.84 -9.53 -22.21
N LEU A 30 -18.91 -10.30 -21.99
CA LEU A 30 -19.54 -11.14 -23.02
C LEU A 30 -20.40 -10.26 -23.97
N HIS A 31 -21.61 -9.92 -23.56
CA HIS A 31 -22.50 -9.03 -24.34
C HIS A 31 -22.64 -7.68 -23.65
N SER A 32 -22.82 -7.67 -22.34
CA SER A 32 -22.89 -6.47 -21.52
C SER A 32 -22.22 -6.67 -20.16
N PRO A 33 -21.85 -5.59 -19.46
CA PRO A 33 -21.33 -5.67 -18.09
C PRO A 33 -22.31 -6.36 -17.14
N ASN A 34 -23.62 -6.08 -17.26
CA ASN A 34 -24.65 -6.64 -16.40
C ASN A 34 -24.80 -8.14 -16.63
N GLU A 35 -24.99 -8.57 -17.87
CA GLU A 35 -25.13 -9.99 -18.21
C GLU A 35 -23.92 -10.80 -17.75
N THR A 36 -22.72 -10.27 -17.98
CA THR A 36 -21.49 -10.92 -17.52
C THR A 36 -21.47 -11.04 -15.99
N MET A 37 -21.87 -9.98 -15.28
CA MET A 37 -21.89 -9.98 -13.82
C MET A 37 -22.99 -10.88 -13.26
N GLU A 38 -24.14 -11.00 -13.93
CA GLU A 38 -25.21 -11.96 -13.59
C GLU A 38 -24.72 -13.40 -13.65
N GLN A 39 -23.99 -13.76 -14.73
CA GLN A 39 -23.39 -15.09 -14.85
C GLN A 39 -22.39 -15.37 -13.73
N ILE A 40 -21.55 -14.38 -13.39
CA ILE A 40 -20.63 -14.48 -12.25
C ILE A 40 -21.41 -14.67 -10.96
N CYS A 41 -22.43 -13.85 -10.68
CA CYS A 41 -23.27 -13.97 -9.47
C CYS A 41 -23.95 -15.31 -9.37
N LYS A 42 -24.46 -15.86 -10.48
CA LYS A 42 -25.06 -17.20 -10.53
C LYS A 42 -24.03 -18.27 -10.10
N ALA A 43 -22.85 -18.28 -10.71
CA ALA A 43 -21.79 -19.22 -10.34
C ALA A 43 -21.39 -19.12 -8.85
N LEU A 44 -21.21 -17.89 -8.33
CA LEU A 44 -20.86 -17.67 -6.94
C LEU A 44 -21.94 -18.15 -5.97
N ARG A 45 -23.22 -17.84 -6.28
CA ARG A 45 -24.36 -18.28 -5.49
C ARG A 45 -24.46 -19.81 -5.48
N ASP A 46 -24.37 -20.43 -6.64
CA ASP A 46 -24.55 -21.88 -6.78
C ASP A 46 -23.40 -22.63 -6.06
N LEU A 47 -22.16 -22.13 -6.16
CA LEU A 47 -21.04 -22.65 -5.37
C LEU A 47 -21.31 -22.55 -3.86
N ARG A 48 -21.80 -21.43 -3.35
CA ARG A 48 -22.02 -21.24 -1.90
C ARG A 48 -23.26 -21.94 -1.38
N ILE A 49 -24.38 -21.85 -2.09
CA ILE A 49 -25.70 -22.32 -1.62
C ILE A 49 -25.91 -23.79 -1.98
N ILE A 50 -25.71 -24.14 -3.27
CA ILE A 50 -26.02 -25.50 -3.75
C ILE A 50 -24.88 -26.44 -3.42
N HIS A 51 -23.67 -26.10 -3.80
CA HIS A 51 -22.50 -26.96 -3.65
C HIS A 51 -21.81 -26.86 -2.28
N ARG A 52 -22.21 -25.88 -1.45
CA ARG A 52 -21.63 -25.61 -0.11
C ARG A 52 -20.10 -25.51 -0.14
N PHE A 53 -19.57 -24.86 -1.18
CA PHE A 53 -18.14 -24.66 -1.36
C PHE A 53 -17.58 -23.76 -0.25
N ASN A 54 -16.71 -24.28 0.60
CA ASN A 54 -16.07 -23.54 1.70
C ASN A 54 -14.69 -22.97 1.36
N GLY A 55 -14.18 -23.24 0.16
CA GLY A 55 -12.90 -22.71 -0.32
C GLY A 55 -12.96 -21.18 -0.49
N TYR A 56 -11.78 -20.58 -0.60
CA TYR A 56 -11.62 -19.13 -0.82
C TYR A 56 -12.14 -18.74 -2.20
N ILE A 57 -12.92 -17.65 -2.28
CA ILE A 57 -13.39 -17.11 -3.55
C ILE A 57 -12.88 -15.67 -3.71
N HIS A 58 -12.11 -15.43 -4.76
CA HIS A 58 -11.75 -14.10 -5.23
C HIS A 58 -12.54 -13.81 -6.51
N CYS A 59 -13.44 -12.83 -6.48
CA CYS A 59 -14.24 -12.38 -7.61
C CYS A 59 -13.65 -11.11 -8.22
N LYS A 60 -13.40 -11.11 -9.52
CA LYS A 60 -13.11 -9.90 -10.29
C LYS A 60 -14.43 -9.31 -10.79
N ALA A 61 -14.87 -8.22 -10.19
CA ALA A 61 -16.08 -7.52 -10.61
C ALA A 61 -15.89 -6.81 -11.95
N ILE A 62 -16.98 -6.71 -12.72
CA ILE A 62 -16.99 -6.09 -14.02
C ILE A 62 -17.26 -4.59 -13.87
N PRO A 63 -16.36 -3.70 -14.32
CA PRO A 63 -16.59 -2.26 -14.30
C PRO A 63 -17.82 -1.88 -15.13
N GLY A 64 -18.70 -1.02 -14.57
CA GLY A 64 -19.92 -0.59 -15.25
C GLY A 64 -21.12 -1.53 -15.08
N ALA A 65 -20.98 -2.63 -14.34
CA ALA A 65 -22.11 -3.47 -13.94
C ALA A 65 -23.00 -2.78 -12.90
N ASP A 66 -24.26 -3.22 -12.84
CA ASP A 66 -25.25 -2.72 -11.89
C ASP A 66 -24.74 -2.86 -10.45
N PRO A 67 -24.86 -1.82 -9.61
CA PRO A 67 -24.49 -1.85 -8.22
C PRO A 67 -25.08 -3.02 -7.42
N ALA A 68 -26.32 -3.43 -7.70
CA ALA A 68 -26.96 -4.56 -7.01
C ALA A 68 -26.25 -5.89 -7.31
N LEU A 69 -25.74 -6.09 -8.53
CA LEU A 69 -24.98 -7.27 -8.90
C LEU A 69 -23.59 -7.30 -8.21
N ILE A 70 -22.94 -6.13 -8.10
CA ILE A 70 -21.65 -6.01 -7.39
C ILE A 70 -21.84 -6.30 -5.89
N GLU A 71 -22.92 -5.80 -5.31
CA GLU A 71 -23.27 -6.09 -3.92
C GLU A 71 -23.56 -7.59 -3.73
N MET A 72 -24.36 -8.19 -4.61
CA MET A 72 -24.63 -9.63 -4.59
C MET A 72 -23.34 -10.45 -4.59
N ALA A 73 -22.43 -10.18 -5.50
CA ALA A 73 -21.16 -10.88 -5.57
C ALA A 73 -20.34 -10.73 -4.28
N GLY A 74 -20.40 -9.55 -3.63
CA GLY A 74 -19.68 -9.26 -2.39
C GLY A 74 -20.11 -10.12 -1.20
N TRP A 75 -21.36 -10.55 -1.14
CA TRP A 75 -21.85 -11.47 -0.11
C TRP A 75 -21.36 -12.91 -0.29
N TYR A 76 -21.07 -13.33 -1.53
CA TYR A 76 -20.59 -14.68 -1.81
C TYR A 76 -19.07 -14.79 -1.93
N ALA A 77 -18.38 -13.69 -2.26
CA ALA A 77 -16.94 -13.66 -2.40
C ALA A 77 -16.23 -13.37 -1.06
N ASP A 78 -15.04 -13.95 -0.87
CA ASP A 78 -14.14 -13.55 0.23
C ASP A 78 -13.39 -12.27 -0.09
N ARG A 79 -12.99 -12.11 -1.35
CA ARG A 79 -12.30 -10.92 -1.87
C ARG A 79 -12.94 -10.50 -3.17
N MET A 80 -12.98 -9.19 -3.36
CA MET A 80 -13.31 -8.61 -4.66
C MET A 80 -12.16 -7.78 -5.21
N SER A 81 -12.05 -7.74 -6.53
CA SER A 81 -11.15 -6.83 -7.21
C SER A 81 -11.84 -6.13 -8.37
N ILE A 82 -11.45 -4.88 -8.58
CA ILE A 82 -11.77 -4.11 -9.78
C ILE A 82 -10.47 -3.55 -10.29
N ASN A 83 -10.07 -3.94 -11.50
CA ASN A 83 -8.79 -3.54 -12.03
C ASN A 83 -8.82 -2.08 -12.47
N LEU A 84 -7.84 -1.30 -11.99
CA LEU A 84 -7.59 0.06 -12.47
C LEU A 84 -7.02 0.05 -13.90
N GLU A 85 -6.31 -1.00 -14.25
CA GLU A 85 -5.57 -1.27 -15.49
C GLU A 85 -4.38 -0.32 -15.67
N LEU A 86 -4.59 0.98 -15.74
CA LEU A 86 -3.54 1.97 -15.98
C LEU A 86 -3.59 3.10 -14.95
N PRO A 87 -2.45 3.64 -14.50
CA PRO A 87 -2.41 4.66 -13.47
C PRO A 87 -2.87 6.03 -13.96
N THR A 88 -2.71 6.33 -15.28
CA THR A 88 -3.04 7.62 -15.87
C THR A 88 -4.36 7.57 -16.62
N GLU A 89 -5.07 8.70 -16.68
CA GLU A 89 -6.31 8.82 -17.45
C GLU A 89 -6.05 8.78 -18.96
N GLU A 90 -4.95 9.35 -19.40
CA GLU A 90 -4.53 9.33 -20.81
C GLU A 90 -4.22 7.93 -21.27
N GLY A 91 -3.46 7.17 -20.48
CA GLY A 91 -3.21 5.76 -20.74
C GLY A 91 -4.49 4.96 -20.81
N LEU A 92 -5.43 5.19 -19.88
CA LEU A 92 -6.72 4.51 -19.85
C LEU A 92 -7.56 4.83 -21.10
N LYS A 93 -7.65 6.10 -21.51
CA LYS A 93 -8.37 6.51 -22.75
C LYS A 93 -7.76 5.88 -23.99
N ARG A 94 -6.43 5.79 -24.05
CA ARG A 94 -5.71 5.23 -25.21
C ARG A 94 -5.83 3.72 -25.31
N LEU A 95 -5.63 2.99 -24.20
CA LEU A 95 -5.47 1.53 -24.21
C LEU A 95 -6.70 0.76 -23.70
N ALA A 96 -7.62 1.43 -23.01
CA ALA A 96 -8.85 0.84 -22.49
C ALA A 96 -10.03 1.81 -22.63
N PRO A 97 -10.40 2.26 -23.85
CA PRO A 97 -11.35 3.36 -24.08
C PRO A 97 -12.76 3.10 -23.51
N ASN A 98 -13.13 1.84 -23.34
CA ASN A 98 -14.40 1.43 -22.73
C ASN A 98 -14.42 1.54 -21.19
N LYS A 99 -13.30 1.93 -20.57
CA LYS A 99 -13.18 2.11 -19.12
C LYS A 99 -12.92 3.58 -18.80
N THR A 100 -13.61 4.07 -17.79
CA THR A 100 -13.38 5.42 -17.25
C THR A 100 -13.02 5.32 -15.77
N ARG A 101 -12.36 6.34 -15.24
CA ARG A 101 -12.11 6.40 -13.78
C ARG A 101 -13.41 6.26 -12.99
N LYS A 102 -14.50 6.87 -13.44
CA LYS A 102 -15.80 6.79 -12.78
C LYS A 102 -16.31 5.35 -12.72
N THR A 103 -16.30 4.61 -13.83
CA THR A 103 -16.80 3.22 -13.89
C THR A 103 -15.94 2.25 -13.05
N ILE A 104 -14.69 2.61 -12.72
CA ILE A 104 -13.79 1.82 -11.88
C ILE A 104 -13.89 2.23 -10.39
N LEU A 105 -13.84 3.53 -10.09
CA LEU A 105 -13.76 4.01 -8.72
C LEU A 105 -15.12 3.98 -7.99
N THR A 106 -16.24 4.12 -8.70
CA THR A 106 -17.59 4.05 -8.11
C THR A 106 -17.83 2.68 -7.44
N PRO A 107 -17.68 1.55 -8.14
CA PRO A 107 -17.86 0.25 -7.48
C PRO A 107 -16.78 -0.07 -6.43
N MET A 108 -15.54 0.47 -6.55
CA MET A 108 -14.57 0.35 -5.44
C MET A 108 -15.07 1.03 -4.16
N ARG A 109 -15.70 2.20 -4.29
CA ARG A 109 -16.30 2.92 -3.16
C ARG A 109 -17.49 2.16 -2.58
N GLN A 110 -18.32 1.59 -3.43
CA GLN A 110 -19.44 0.75 -3.01
C GLN A 110 -18.96 -0.45 -2.19
N ILE A 111 -17.94 -1.17 -2.67
CA ILE A 111 -17.36 -2.30 -1.94
C ILE A 111 -16.79 -1.84 -0.59
N GLN A 112 -16.10 -0.71 -0.56
CA GLN A 112 -15.57 -0.15 0.70
C GLN A 112 -16.68 0.14 1.71
N ASN A 113 -17.77 0.78 1.28
CA ASN A 113 -18.89 1.09 2.15
C ASN A 113 -19.54 -0.20 2.67
N GLY A 114 -19.86 -1.15 1.80
CA GLY A 114 -20.41 -2.44 2.21
C GLY A 114 -19.52 -3.23 3.18
N MET A 115 -18.19 -3.17 3.00
CA MET A 115 -17.26 -3.74 3.98
C MET A 115 -17.32 -3.02 5.34
N ALA A 116 -17.45 -1.70 5.37
CA ALA A 116 -17.53 -0.92 6.60
C ALA A 116 -18.83 -1.22 7.35
N GLU A 117 -19.95 -1.18 6.66
CA GLU A 117 -21.30 -1.49 7.19
C GLU A 117 -21.39 -2.92 7.74
N SER A 118 -20.87 -3.89 6.98
CA SER A 118 -20.83 -5.30 7.41
C SER A 118 -20.01 -5.50 8.68
N ARG A 119 -18.88 -4.80 8.83
CA ARG A 119 -18.04 -4.86 10.04
C ARG A 119 -18.75 -4.25 11.25
N GLU A 120 -19.42 -3.12 11.05
CA GLU A 120 -20.20 -2.48 12.09
C GLU A 120 -21.34 -3.40 12.56
N TYR A 121 -22.08 -4.00 11.62
CA TYR A 121 -23.13 -4.97 11.91
C TYR A 121 -22.63 -6.19 12.70
N LEU A 122 -21.43 -6.70 12.36
CA LEU A 122 -20.80 -7.82 13.06
C LEU A 122 -20.16 -7.43 14.40
N GLY A 123 -20.29 -6.18 14.84
CA GLY A 123 -19.71 -5.69 16.10
C GLY A 123 -18.19 -5.70 16.13
N MET A 124 -17.53 -5.72 14.97
CA MET A 124 -16.07 -5.68 14.86
C MET A 124 -15.55 -4.29 15.20
N LYS A 125 -15.24 -4.07 16.48
CA LYS A 125 -14.63 -2.82 16.95
C LYS A 125 -13.23 -2.64 16.36
N GLY A 126 -13.02 -1.49 15.73
CA GLY A 126 -11.77 -1.16 15.08
C GLY A 126 -11.70 -1.82 13.70
N GLY A 127 -11.88 -1.02 12.66
CA GLY A 127 -11.90 -1.49 11.28
C GLY A 127 -10.74 -2.41 10.98
N ASN A 128 -11.00 -3.52 10.32
CA ASN A 128 -9.95 -4.33 9.72
C ASN A 128 -9.39 -3.59 8.51
N TYR A 129 -8.86 -2.38 8.78
CA TYR A 129 -8.22 -1.55 7.78
C TYR A 129 -7.07 -2.29 7.13
N GLY A 130 -6.77 -1.97 5.90
CA GLY A 130 -5.58 -2.47 5.24
C GLY A 130 -4.32 -2.15 6.03
N ALA A 131 -3.25 -2.89 5.76
CA ALA A 131 -1.96 -2.71 6.45
C ALA A 131 -1.44 -1.25 6.37
N TYR A 132 -1.78 -0.53 5.30
CA TYR A 132 -1.45 0.88 5.12
C TYR A 132 -2.04 1.76 6.24
N HIS A 133 -3.36 1.73 6.45
CA HIS A 133 -4.02 2.54 7.49
C HIS A 133 -3.50 2.22 8.89
N PHE A 134 -3.38 0.94 9.21
CA PHE A 134 -2.84 0.51 10.50
C PHE A 134 -1.42 1.01 10.75
N THR A 135 -0.58 1.03 9.71
CA THR A 135 0.79 1.52 9.78
C THR A 135 0.83 3.03 9.96
N GLN A 136 0.02 3.78 9.21
CA GLN A 136 -0.06 5.24 9.32
C GLN A 136 -0.62 5.69 10.68
N GLU A 137 -1.67 5.06 11.16
CA GLU A 137 -2.24 5.33 12.49
C GLU A 137 -1.20 5.12 13.60
N ARG A 138 -0.43 4.03 13.54
CA ARG A 138 0.66 3.78 14.49
C ARG A 138 1.77 4.81 14.39
N LYS A 139 2.15 5.25 13.18
CA LYS A 139 3.12 6.33 12.96
C LYS A 139 2.64 7.63 13.62
N GLN A 140 1.39 8.03 13.37
CA GLN A 140 0.80 9.23 13.96
C GLN A 140 0.76 9.17 15.49
N LYS A 141 0.31 8.06 16.09
CA LYS A 141 0.30 7.87 17.54
C LYS A 141 1.69 8.02 18.15
N ARG A 142 2.73 7.47 17.51
CA ARG A 142 4.12 7.61 18.00
C ARG A 142 4.62 9.04 17.90
N LEU A 143 4.33 9.75 16.80
CA LEU A 143 4.69 11.16 16.64
C LEU A 143 4.02 12.05 17.69
N ALA A 144 2.74 11.84 17.95
CA ALA A 144 2.00 12.55 19.00
C ALA A 144 2.60 12.32 20.40
N MET A 145 3.00 11.07 20.73
CA MET A 145 3.66 10.75 21.99
C MET A 145 5.05 11.39 22.11
N ARG A 146 5.77 11.59 21.02
CA ARG A 146 7.07 12.31 21.01
C ARG A 146 6.86 13.79 21.25
N GLY A 147 5.99 14.44 20.48
CA GLY A 147 5.69 15.86 20.70
C GLY A 147 5.22 16.17 22.13
N ALA A 148 4.45 15.28 22.75
CA ALA A 148 4.08 15.41 24.15
C ALA A 148 5.29 15.30 25.11
N LYS A 149 6.24 14.39 24.86
CA LYS A 149 7.46 14.26 25.68
C LYS A 149 8.39 15.46 25.55
N ASP A 150 8.53 15.99 24.33
CA ASP A 150 9.37 17.17 24.08
C ASP A 150 8.73 18.43 24.71
N ALA A 151 7.40 18.55 24.70
CA ALA A 151 6.68 19.62 25.38
C ALA A 151 6.82 19.55 26.93
N PHE A 152 6.80 18.35 27.52
CA PHE A 152 7.07 18.15 28.94
C PHE A 152 8.54 18.36 29.31
N GLY A 153 9.48 17.99 28.42
CA GLY A 153 10.92 18.18 28.60
C GLY A 153 11.32 19.65 28.64
N THR A 154 10.74 20.49 27.79
CA THR A 154 10.99 21.94 27.77
C THR A 154 10.46 22.67 29.02
N HIS A 155 9.36 22.20 29.61
CA HIS A 155 8.87 22.74 30.89
C HIS A 155 9.72 22.34 32.11
N ALA A 156 10.42 21.22 32.07
CA ALA A 156 11.30 20.81 33.16
C ALA A 156 12.64 21.58 33.20
N ILE A 157 13.11 22.06 32.04
CA ILE A 157 14.36 22.83 31.97
C ILE A 157 14.15 24.31 32.34
N SER A 158 12.93 24.87 32.20
CA SER A 158 12.63 26.24 32.58
C SER A 158 12.36 26.46 34.10
N ARG A 159 12.31 25.40 34.91
CA ARG A 159 12.15 25.47 36.37
C ARG A 159 13.44 25.49 37.17
N GLY A 160 14.59 25.58 36.55
CA GLY A 160 15.90 25.47 37.16
C GLY A 160 16.68 26.77 37.42
N VAL A 161 16.13 27.96 37.19
CA VAL A 161 16.81 29.23 37.53
C VAL A 161 15.76 30.29 37.86
N THR A 162 15.39 30.40 39.14
CA THR A 162 15.03 31.68 39.75
C THR A 162 15.25 31.56 41.26
N SER A 163 16.33 32.19 41.68
CA SER A 163 16.62 32.53 43.05
C SER A 163 15.65 33.56 43.60
N ALA A 164 15.34 33.38 44.84
CA ALA A 164 14.63 34.21 45.80
C ALA A 164 14.59 35.74 45.57
N SER A 165 13.41 36.30 45.64
CA SER A 165 13.12 37.51 46.47
C SER A 165 11.59 37.65 46.61
N GLY A 166 11.15 37.81 47.86
CA GLY A 166 9.76 37.81 48.24
C GLY A 166 9.00 39.08 47.94
N ALA A 167 7.72 38.97 47.95
CA ALA A 167 6.74 39.89 48.61
C ALA A 167 5.34 39.35 48.49
N HIS A 168 4.66 39.34 49.63
CA HIS A 168 3.25 39.05 49.80
C HIS A 168 2.34 39.98 49.00
N THR A 169 1.27 39.48 48.43
CA THR A 169 -0.06 40.08 48.57
C THR A 169 -1.16 39.07 48.27
N VAL A 170 -2.10 39.05 49.19
CA VAL A 170 -3.34 38.29 49.21
C VAL A 170 -4.41 39.09 48.43
N SER A 171 -5.17 38.45 47.60
CA SER A 171 -6.58 38.83 47.46
C SER A 171 -7.43 37.69 46.91
N ARG A 172 -8.56 37.56 47.58
CA ARG A 172 -9.65 36.61 47.41
C ARG A 172 -10.53 36.92 46.20
N GLY A 173 -11.12 35.85 45.67
CA GLY A 173 -12.58 35.82 45.31
C GLY A 173 -12.88 36.17 43.86
N VAL A 174 -13.61 35.41 43.18
CA VAL A 174 -15.09 35.29 43.14
C VAL A 174 -15.49 34.29 42.03
N LYS A 175 -16.51 33.55 42.33
CA LYS A 175 -17.28 32.64 41.46
C LYS A 175 -17.99 33.36 40.32
N GLY A 176 -18.20 32.68 39.20
CA GLY A 176 -19.23 33.08 38.23
C GLY A 176 -19.24 32.21 36.98
N VAL A 177 -20.19 31.29 36.88
CA VAL A 177 -20.78 30.69 35.67
C VAL A 177 -22.10 31.46 35.47
N PRO A 178 -22.71 31.64 34.30
CA PRO A 178 -22.88 30.77 33.17
C PRO A 178 -22.90 31.40 31.74
N GLY A 179 -22.73 30.57 30.76
CA GLY A 179 -23.53 30.41 29.56
C GLY A 179 -23.67 31.59 28.57
N THR A 180 -23.34 31.29 27.34
CA THR A 180 -24.22 31.59 26.18
C THR A 180 -23.74 30.87 24.92
N ASN A 181 -24.73 30.36 24.21
CA ASN A 181 -24.70 29.73 22.90
C ASN A 181 -23.99 30.58 21.83
N ALA A 182 -23.21 29.95 20.97
CA ALA A 182 -22.86 30.48 19.67
C ALA A 182 -23.25 29.48 18.59
N ASP A 183 -24.17 29.93 17.84
CA ASP A 183 -24.82 29.53 16.62
C ASP A 183 -23.87 28.87 15.61
N THR A 184 -24.11 27.61 15.25
CA THR A 184 -23.54 27.00 14.04
C THR A 184 -24.58 27.09 12.94
N GLY A 185 -24.39 28.06 12.05
CA GLY A 185 -25.18 28.25 10.85
C GLY A 185 -25.14 27.01 9.94
N GLY A 186 -26.25 26.25 9.99
CA GLY A 186 -26.47 25.14 9.05
C GLY A 186 -26.89 25.70 7.68
N TYR A 187 -26.13 25.44 6.67
CA TYR A 187 -26.56 25.63 5.29
C TYR A 187 -27.61 24.55 4.95
N LYS A 188 -28.86 24.98 4.86
CA LYS A 188 -29.95 24.21 4.25
C LYS A 188 -29.78 24.23 2.73
N ILE A 189 -29.39 23.11 2.13
CA ILE A 189 -29.56 22.88 0.71
C ILE A 189 -30.96 22.31 0.50
N SER A 190 -31.81 23.07 -0.13
CA SER A 190 -33.12 22.64 -0.58
C SER A 190 -32.97 21.67 -1.76
N HIS A 191 -33.32 20.42 -1.55
CA HIS A 191 -33.49 19.45 -2.63
C HIS A 191 -34.93 19.52 -3.14
N SER A 192 -35.11 20.03 -4.35
CA SER A 192 -36.26 19.74 -5.19
C SER A 192 -35.80 18.78 -6.29
N GLY A 193 -36.46 17.63 -6.42
CA GLY A 193 -36.35 16.79 -7.61
C GLY A 193 -36.14 15.30 -7.33
N SER A 194 -37.23 14.55 -7.54
CA SER A 194 -37.39 13.12 -7.85
C SER A 194 -36.28 12.18 -7.35
N GLY A 195 -36.61 11.52 -6.25
CA GLY A 195 -35.73 10.49 -5.67
C GLY A 195 -35.95 9.14 -6.35
N ASP A 196 -34.92 8.65 -6.97
CA ASP A 196 -34.64 7.22 -6.99
C ASP A 196 -33.68 6.94 -5.84
N SER A 197 -34.24 6.60 -4.69
CA SER A 197 -33.48 6.10 -3.55
C SER A 197 -33.03 4.68 -3.91
N VAL A 198 -31.74 4.53 -4.21
CA VAL A 198 -31.08 3.21 -4.26
C VAL A 198 -31.17 2.62 -2.85
N ILE A 199 -32.09 1.68 -2.65
CA ILE A 199 -32.22 0.93 -1.40
C ILE A 199 -31.03 -0.02 -1.32
N THR A 200 -30.15 0.17 -0.34
CA THR A 200 -29.02 -0.73 -0.11
C THR A 200 -29.48 -2.01 0.58
N GLY A 201 -28.76 -3.13 0.39
CA GLY A 201 -29.09 -4.40 1.03
C GLY A 201 -29.20 -4.31 2.57
N THR A 202 -28.50 -3.37 3.18
CA THR A 202 -28.58 -3.03 4.61
C THR A 202 -29.89 -2.35 5.01
N ASP A 203 -30.45 -1.48 4.16
CA ASP A 203 -31.74 -0.85 4.40
C ASP A 203 -32.88 -1.87 4.34
N LEU A 204 -32.75 -2.87 3.47
CA LEU A 204 -33.71 -3.97 3.35
C LEU A 204 -33.65 -4.92 4.56
N MET A 205 -32.46 -5.17 5.12
CA MET A 205 -32.32 -5.91 6.39
C MET A 205 -32.96 -5.19 7.58
N ARG A 206 -32.94 -3.84 7.61
CA ARG A 206 -33.57 -3.04 8.68
C ARG A 206 -35.10 -2.97 8.57
N GLN A 207 -35.66 -3.05 7.36
CA GLN A 207 -37.09 -2.84 7.15
C GLN A 207 -37.95 -4.11 7.17
N GLY A 208 -37.37 -5.30 7.19
CA GLY A 208 -38.10 -6.57 7.31
C GLY A 208 -39.08 -6.85 6.14
N LYS A 209 -39.03 -6.08 5.06
CA LYS A 209 -39.89 -6.25 3.85
C LYS A 209 -39.04 -6.79 2.71
N ALA A 210 -38.93 -8.12 2.64
CA ALA A 210 -38.28 -8.77 1.55
C ALA A 210 -39.25 -9.05 0.40
N SER A 211 -38.99 -8.53 -0.79
CA SER A 211 -39.55 -9.07 -2.03
C SER A 211 -38.98 -10.45 -2.32
N SER A 212 -39.66 -11.28 -3.10
CA SER A 212 -39.33 -12.71 -3.31
C SER A 212 -37.89 -13.00 -3.78
N GLY A 213 -37.19 -12.02 -4.37
CA GLY A 213 -35.78 -12.12 -4.73
C GLY A 213 -34.82 -11.97 -3.55
N LEU A 214 -35.20 -11.23 -2.51
CA LEU A 214 -34.40 -10.98 -1.32
C LEU A 214 -34.44 -12.10 -0.27
N GLN A 215 -35.45 -12.98 -0.29
CA GLN A 215 -35.49 -14.15 0.60
C GLN A 215 -34.35 -15.13 0.31
N LEU A 216 -33.83 -15.16 -0.92
CA LEU A 216 -32.65 -15.94 -1.28
C LEU A 216 -31.35 -15.38 -0.67
N TRP A 217 -31.29 -14.11 -0.33
CA TRP A 217 -30.13 -13.47 0.32
C TRP A 217 -30.02 -13.82 1.82
N ASN A 218 -31.15 -14.03 2.49
CA ASN A 218 -31.17 -14.40 3.90
C ASN A 218 -30.64 -15.81 4.18
N SER A 219 -30.42 -16.62 3.14
CA SER A 219 -29.83 -17.96 3.27
C SER A 219 -28.29 -17.95 3.18
N CYS A 220 -27.67 -16.83 2.79
CA CYS A 220 -26.22 -16.71 2.90
C CYS A 220 -25.84 -16.52 4.37
N ASP A 221 -24.85 -17.25 4.85
CA ASP A 221 -24.37 -17.14 6.23
C ASP A 221 -23.87 -15.71 6.50
N THR A 222 -24.74 -14.86 7.03
CA THR A 222 -24.45 -13.45 7.36
C THR A 222 -23.31 -13.32 8.36
N LYS A 223 -22.98 -14.39 9.09
CA LYS A 223 -21.80 -14.44 9.97
C LYS A 223 -20.48 -14.32 9.21
N ARG A 224 -20.47 -14.62 7.91
CA ARG A 224 -19.29 -14.51 7.08
C ARG A 224 -18.88 -13.06 6.78
N GLY A 225 -19.81 -12.14 6.74
CA GLY A 225 -19.60 -10.75 6.40
C GLY A 225 -19.44 -10.49 4.89
N PHE A 226 -19.56 -9.23 4.51
CA PHE A 226 -19.39 -8.76 3.13
C PHE A 226 -17.90 -8.62 2.80
N VAL A 227 -17.42 -9.29 1.75
CA VAL A 227 -16.02 -9.24 1.28
C VAL A 227 -14.99 -9.29 2.43
N PRO A 228 -15.02 -10.32 3.28
CA PRO A 228 -14.27 -10.34 4.55
C PRO A 228 -12.74 -10.25 4.37
N ALA A 229 -12.20 -10.72 3.26
CA ALA A 229 -10.78 -10.61 2.93
C ALA A 229 -10.41 -9.28 2.23
N GLY A 230 -11.39 -8.38 2.04
CA GLY A 230 -11.18 -7.04 1.51
C GLY A 230 -11.06 -6.95 0.00
N GLN A 231 -10.87 -5.75 -0.50
CA GLN A 231 -10.74 -5.48 -1.93
C GLN A 231 -9.29 -5.30 -2.38
N SER A 232 -9.05 -5.51 -3.67
CA SER A 232 -7.76 -5.30 -4.33
C SER A 232 -7.96 -4.73 -5.74
N THR A 233 -6.88 -4.26 -6.34
CA THR A 233 -6.84 -3.80 -7.73
C THR A 233 -5.56 -4.26 -8.42
N GLN A 234 -5.50 -4.10 -9.73
CA GLN A 234 -4.32 -4.40 -10.55
C GLN A 234 -4.06 -3.26 -11.53
N MET A 235 -2.78 -2.99 -11.75
CA MET A 235 -2.28 -2.07 -12.79
C MET A 235 -1.28 -2.80 -13.69
N ILE A 236 -1.32 -2.50 -14.98
CA ILE A 236 -0.36 -2.95 -15.99
C ILE A 236 0.76 -1.91 -16.03
N ILE A 237 2.00 -2.38 -16.05
CA ILE A 237 3.20 -1.56 -15.94
C ILE A 237 4.00 -1.61 -17.23
N GLY A 238 4.33 -0.44 -17.77
CA GLY A 238 5.15 -0.32 -18.97
C GLY A 238 4.38 -0.34 -20.28
N ALA A 239 3.05 -0.20 -20.25
CA ALA A 239 2.21 -0.14 -21.46
C ALA A 239 1.97 1.29 -21.95
N SER A 240 2.00 2.31 -21.10
CA SER A 240 1.56 3.67 -21.42
C SER A 240 2.58 4.78 -21.15
N GLY A 241 3.83 4.42 -20.83
CA GLY A 241 4.90 5.39 -20.58
C GLY A 241 4.83 6.08 -19.21
N GLU A 242 4.00 5.59 -18.31
CA GLU A 242 3.85 6.05 -16.93
C GLU A 242 5.15 5.91 -16.13
N THR A 243 5.38 6.85 -15.23
CA THR A 243 6.51 6.82 -14.30
C THR A 243 6.19 5.99 -13.04
N ASP A 244 7.24 5.50 -12.35
CA ASP A 244 7.04 4.82 -11.06
C ASP A 244 6.48 5.76 -9.99
N TYR A 245 6.81 7.06 -10.07
CA TYR A 245 6.25 8.09 -9.20
C TYR A 245 4.72 8.19 -9.33
N GLU A 246 4.20 8.23 -10.56
CA GLU A 246 2.75 8.25 -10.81
C GLU A 246 2.08 6.97 -10.32
N ILE A 247 2.68 5.80 -10.58
CA ILE A 247 2.18 4.50 -10.12
C ILE A 247 2.10 4.46 -8.58
N MET A 248 3.16 4.90 -7.89
CA MET A 248 3.22 4.86 -6.43
C MET A 248 2.28 5.89 -5.80
N ALA A 249 2.16 7.09 -6.37
CA ALA A 249 1.21 8.12 -5.92
C ALA A 249 -0.24 7.64 -6.04
N VAL A 250 -0.59 7.00 -7.17
CA VAL A 250 -1.91 6.39 -7.36
C VAL A 250 -2.14 5.25 -6.37
N SER A 251 -1.16 4.37 -6.18
CA SER A 251 -1.26 3.25 -5.24
C SER A 251 -1.50 3.73 -3.80
N GLU A 252 -0.77 4.75 -3.36
CA GLU A 252 -0.94 5.36 -2.05
C GLU A 252 -2.34 6.00 -1.90
N ALA A 253 -2.79 6.74 -2.91
CA ALA A 253 -4.13 7.34 -2.93
C ALA A 253 -5.24 6.27 -2.85
N LEU A 254 -5.07 5.14 -3.52
CA LEU A 254 -5.99 4.01 -3.47
C LEU A 254 -6.02 3.36 -2.08
N TYR A 255 -4.87 3.15 -1.45
CA TYR A 255 -4.83 2.66 -0.06
C TYR A 255 -5.52 3.63 0.90
N ARG A 256 -5.25 4.93 0.77
CA ARG A 256 -5.79 5.97 1.65
C ARG A 256 -7.31 6.13 1.51
N ARG A 257 -7.83 6.07 0.26
CA ARG A 257 -9.22 6.44 -0.04
C ARG A 257 -10.19 5.26 -0.11
N PHE A 258 -9.69 4.04 -0.42
CA PHE A 258 -10.55 2.88 -0.72
C PHE A 258 -10.28 1.67 0.17
N ASP A 259 -9.42 1.79 1.18
CA ASP A 259 -9.06 0.70 2.10
C ASP A 259 -8.65 -0.60 1.39
N LEU A 260 -7.90 -0.47 0.30
CA LEU A 260 -7.42 -1.64 -0.44
C LEU A 260 -6.48 -2.47 0.42
N LYS A 261 -6.59 -3.78 0.30
CA LYS A 261 -5.64 -4.71 0.92
C LYS A 261 -4.34 -4.82 0.12
N ARG A 262 -4.43 -4.73 -1.21
CA ARG A 262 -3.28 -4.85 -2.09
C ARG A 262 -3.56 -4.22 -3.45
N VAL A 263 -2.52 -3.61 -4.02
CA VAL A 263 -2.39 -3.30 -5.43
C VAL A 263 -1.48 -4.35 -6.06
N PHE A 264 -1.91 -4.92 -7.18
CA PHE A 264 -1.11 -5.83 -7.98
C PHE A 264 -0.51 -5.07 -9.16
N TYR A 265 0.74 -5.32 -9.45
CA TYR A 265 1.46 -4.79 -10.59
C TYR A 265 1.73 -5.94 -11.56
N SER A 266 1.50 -5.73 -12.84
CA SER A 266 1.73 -6.73 -13.87
C SER A 266 2.54 -6.12 -14.99
N ALA A 267 3.74 -6.62 -15.22
CA ALA A 267 4.57 -6.18 -16.34
C ALA A 267 3.82 -6.43 -17.66
N PHE A 268 3.79 -5.40 -18.51
CA PHE A 268 3.18 -5.50 -19.83
C PHE A 268 3.96 -6.51 -20.69
N ILE A 269 3.22 -7.39 -21.34
CA ILE A 269 3.75 -8.31 -22.35
C ILE A 269 2.99 -8.05 -23.63
N ASN A 270 3.70 -7.61 -24.68
CA ASN A 270 3.09 -7.37 -25.97
C ASN A 270 2.83 -8.70 -26.69
N VAL A 271 1.57 -8.99 -26.98
CA VAL A 271 1.14 -10.16 -27.75
C VAL A 271 0.51 -9.77 -29.09
N ASN A 272 0.23 -8.49 -29.30
CA ASN A 272 -0.46 -7.97 -30.47
C ASN A 272 0.48 -7.06 -31.27
N LYS A 273 0.36 -7.07 -32.61
CA LYS A 273 1.07 -6.15 -33.52
C LYS A 273 0.34 -4.79 -33.58
N ASP A 274 0.25 -4.10 -32.45
CA ASP A 274 -0.39 -2.78 -32.37
C ASP A 274 0.69 -1.71 -32.23
N SER A 275 0.72 -0.74 -33.13
CA SER A 275 1.70 0.35 -33.15
C SER A 275 1.57 1.34 -31.98
N THR A 276 0.45 1.32 -31.27
CA THR A 276 0.20 2.17 -30.07
C THR A 276 0.82 1.57 -28.81
N LEU A 277 1.23 0.30 -28.87
CA LEU A 277 1.86 -0.45 -27.78
C LEU A 277 3.38 -0.46 -27.94
N PRO A 278 4.15 -0.72 -26.88
CA PRO A 278 5.58 -0.96 -26.96
C PRO A 278 5.90 -2.07 -27.96
N ALA A 279 7.06 -1.99 -28.62
CA ALA A 279 7.46 -2.94 -29.66
C ALA A 279 7.42 -4.40 -29.16
N LEU A 280 7.18 -5.36 -30.10
CA LEU A 280 7.06 -6.80 -29.77
C LEU A 280 8.35 -7.40 -29.17
N ASP A 281 9.49 -6.85 -29.51
CA ASP A 281 10.82 -7.25 -29.03
C ASP A 281 11.20 -6.60 -27.68
N SER A 282 10.35 -5.68 -27.18
CA SER A 282 10.59 -5.08 -25.87
C SER A 282 10.48 -6.13 -24.78
N GLN A 283 11.52 -6.22 -23.95
CA GLN A 283 11.51 -7.15 -22.82
C GLN A 283 10.50 -6.69 -21.77
N PRO A 284 9.69 -7.61 -21.19
CA PRO A 284 8.80 -7.27 -20.09
C PRO A 284 9.57 -6.60 -18.95
N PRO A 285 9.07 -5.48 -18.37
CA PRO A 285 9.78 -4.74 -17.34
C PRO A 285 9.71 -5.44 -15.96
N LEU A 286 10.12 -6.71 -15.87
CA LEU A 286 10.01 -7.55 -14.67
C LEU A 286 10.80 -6.99 -13.49
N ARG A 287 11.98 -6.40 -13.72
CA ARG A 287 12.75 -5.77 -12.63
C ARG A 287 12.01 -4.55 -12.08
N ARG A 288 11.39 -3.75 -12.96
CA ARG A 288 10.57 -2.60 -12.56
C ARG A 288 9.34 -3.04 -11.75
N GLU A 289 8.62 -4.04 -12.22
CA GLU A 289 7.50 -4.66 -11.48
C GLU A 289 7.94 -5.09 -10.07
N HIS A 290 9.09 -5.78 -9.97
CA HIS A 290 9.62 -6.22 -8.69
C HIS A 290 9.97 -5.05 -7.75
N ARG A 291 10.53 -3.95 -8.27
CA ARG A 291 10.81 -2.74 -7.47
C ARG A 291 9.52 -2.08 -6.98
N LEU A 292 8.49 -2.02 -7.81
CA LEU A 292 7.18 -1.51 -7.42
C LEU A 292 6.55 -2.35 -6.29
N TYR A 293 6.64 -3.68 -6.36
CA TYR A 293 6.18 -4.52 -5.24
C TYR A 293 6.98 -4.30 -3.96
N GLN A 294 8.29 -4.06 -4.05
CA GLN A 294 9.11 -3.74 -2.89
C GLN A 294 8.73 -2.37 -2.30
N ALA A 295 8.52 -1.36 -3.14
CA ALA A 295 8.09 -0.03 -2.72
C ALA A 295 6.67 -0.05 -2.11
N ASP A 296 5.74 -0.76 -2.72
CA ASP A 296 4.41 -1.00 -2.17
C ASP A 296 4.46 -1.60 -0.76
N PHE A 297 5.38 -2.52 -0.53
CA PHE A 297 5.60 -3.09 0.79
C PHE A 297 6.12 -2.05 1.80
N LEU A 298 6.97 -1.11 1.36
CA LEU A 298 7.42 0.01 2.19
C LEU A 298 6.28 0.95 2.57
N LEU A 299 5.38 1.28 1.64
CA LEU A 299 4.18 2.08 1.93
C LEU A 299 3.30 1.39 2.99
N ARG A 300 2.98 0.11 2.78
CA ARG A 300 2.01 -0.58 3.62
C ARG A 300 2.51 -0.95 5.02
N TYR A 301 3.78 -1.26 5.18
CA TYR A 301 4.29 -1.86 6.41
C TYR A 301 5.38 -1.06 7.11
N TYR A 302 6.07 -0.15 6.40
CA TYR A 302 7.21 0.59 6.95
C TYR A 302 6.89 2.07 7.20
N GLY A 303 5.72 2.54 6.75
CA GLY A 303 5.30 3.92 6.93
C GLY A 303 6.05 4.92 6.05
N PHE A 304 6.56 4.47 4.91
CA PHE A 304 7.02 5.36 3.85
C PHE A 304 5.82 6.00 3.14
N GLU A 305 6.05 7.12 2.50
CA GLU A 305 5.12 7.80 1.61
C GLU A 305 5.66 7.79 0.17
N ALA A 306 4.78 7.88 -0.82
CA ALA A 306 5.21 7.80 -2.22
C ALA A 306 6.19 8.92 -2.59
N ASN A 307 5.92 10.15 -2.11
CA ASN A 307 6.76 11.33 -2.31
C ASN A 307 8.10 11.29 -1.54
N GLU A 308 8.21 10.41 -0.54
CA GLU A 308 9.46 10.15 0.18
C GLU A 308 10.38 9.22 -0.63
N LEU A 309 9.81 8.29 -1.39
CA LEU A 309 10.55 7.32 -2.19
C LEU A 309 10.96 7.86 -3.56
N LEU A 310 10.10 8.68 -4.19
CA LEU A 310 10.27 9.20 -5.54
C LEU A 310 9.81 10.65 -5.62
N SER A 311 10.30 11.37 -6.63
CA SER A 311 9.92 12.77 -6.90
C SER A 311 9.76 13.00 -8.41
N PRO A 312 9.15 14.13 -8.84
CA PRO A 312 9.11 14.47 -10.27
C PRO A 312 10.49 14.60 -10.93
N SER A 313 11.52 15.02 -10.18
CA SER A 313 12.90 15.09 -10.66
C SER A 313 13.58 13.71 -10.72
N ARG A 314 13.09 12.77 -9.95
CA ARG A 314 13.57 11.37 -9.92
C ARG A 314 12.37 10.43 -9.91
N PRO A 315 11.73 10.25 -11.10
CA PRO A 315 10.43 9.62 -11.18
C PRO A 315 10.45 8.09 -11.19
N ASN A 316 11.61 7.45 -11.39
CA ASN A 316 11.71 5.99 -11.52
C ASN A 316 12.66 5.39 -10.51
N PHE A 317 12.35 4.18 -10.03
CA PHE A 317 13.22 3.41 -9.16
C PHE A 317 14.48 2.93 -9.87
N ASN A 318 15.55 2.83 -9.11
CA ASN A 318 16.74 2.12 -9.54
C ASN A 318 16.42 0.62 -9.73
N THR A 319 16.72 0.08 -10.92
CA THR A 319 16.43 -1.32 -11.25
C THR A 319 17.39 -2.30 -10.57
N TYR A 320 18.59 -1.85 -10.17
CA TYR A 320 19.65 -2.67 -9.57
C TYR A 320 19.62 -2.69 -8.05
N LEU A 321 19.16 -1.60 -7.42
CA LEU A 321 19.02 -1.48 -5.97
C LEU A 321 17.58 -1.70 -5.53
N ASP A 322 17.37 -2.18 -4.31
CA ASP A 322 16.02 -2.17 -3.75
C ASP A 322 15.62 -0.74 -3.30
N PRO A 323 14.33 -0.39 -3.37
CA PRO A 323 13.86 0.97 -3.11
C PRO A 323 14.25 1.53 -1.74
N LYS A 324 14.45 0.67 -0.74
CA LYS A 324 14.87 1.11 0.59
C LYS A 324 16.36 1.44 0.65
N CYS A 325 17.20 0.66 -0.03
CA CYS A 325 18.62 0.97 -0.20
C CYS A 325 18.80 2.25 -1.01
N ASP A 326 18.05 2.35 -2.09
CA ASP A 326 18.05 3.49 -2.99
C ASP A 326 17.66 4.79 -2.26
N TRP A 327 16.61 4.74 -1.43
CA TRP A 327 16.23 5.84 -0.55
C TRP A 327 17.33 6.19 0.46
N ALA A 328 17.95 5.19 1.10
CA ALA A 328 18.96 5.42 2.11
C ALA A 328 20.24 6.04 1.54
N LEU A 329 20.60 5.73 0.30
CA LEU A 329 21.72 6.37 -0.40
C LEU A 329 21.46 7.84 -0.69
N GLY A 330 20.21 8.21 -1.00
CA GLY A 330 19.80 9.61 -1.15
C GLY A 330 19.69 10.40 0.17
N HIS A 331 19.86 9.74 1.33
CA HIS A 331 19.72 10.33 2.66
C HIS A 331 20.87 9.88 3.59
N LEU A 332 22.10 9.88 3.07
CA LEU A 332 23.27 9.44 3.84
C LEU A 332 23.53 10.27 5.10
N GLU A 333 23.02 11.50 5.13
CA GLU A 333 23.06 12.40 6.29
C GLU A 333 22.31 11.86 7.52
N LEU A 334 21.38 10.93 7.32
CA LEU A 334 20.64 10.26 8.41
C LEU A 334 21.39 9.05 9.00
N PHE A 335 22.53 8.70 8.42
CA PHE A 335 23.29 7.49 8.79
C PHE A 335 24.71 7.83 9.26
N PRO A 336 25.34 6.97 10.07
CA PRO A 336 24.84 5.69 10.56
C PRO A 336 23.85 5.84 11.73
N VAL A 337 22.91 4.90 11.83
CA VAL A 337 21.92 4.84 12.91
C VAL A 337 22.44 3.99 14.06
N GLU A 338 22.45 4.56 15.29
CA GLU A 338 22.82 3.81 16.49
C GLU A 338 21.68 2.89 16.94
N ILE A 339 21.93 1.59 16.96
CA ILE A 339 20.92 0.55 17.25
C ILE A 339 20.38 0.67 18.69
N GLU A 340 21.22 1.06 19.64
CA GLU A 340 20.82 1.13 21.04
C GLU A 340 19.84 2.26 21.34
N SER A 341 19.89 3.37 20.60
CA SER A 341 19.07 4.55 20.83
C SER A 341 17.95 4.75 19.81
N ALA A 342 18.11 4.26 18.59
CA ALA A 342 17.16 4.49 17.49
C ALA A 342 15.76 4.02 17.84
N ASP A 343 14.76 4.80 17.47
CA ASP A 343 13.37 4.40 17.61
C ASP A 343 12.91 3.43 16.52
N TYR A 344 11.66 3.00 16.62
CA TYR A 344 11.11 2.00 15.69
C TYR A 344 11.09 2.50 14.25
N ASP A 345 10.69 3.75 14.02
CA ASP A 345 10.53 4.30 12.66
C ASP A 345 11.90 4.54 12.02
N THR A 346 12.88 5.00 12.78
CA THR A 346 14.28 5.13 12.36
C THR A 346 14.87 3.77 12.00
N LEU A 347 14.66 2.74 12.83
CA LEU A 347 15.09 1.37 12.51
C LEU A 347 14.47 0.85 11.22
N LEU A 348 13.22 1.19 10.93
CA LEU A 348 12.56 0.80 9.68
C LEU A 348 13.13 1.50 8.45
N ARG A 349 13.82 2.62 8.60
CA ARG A 349 14.51 3.31 7.48
C ARG A 349 15.82 2.62 7.10
N VAL A 350 16.44 1.88 8.03
CA VAL A 350 17.73 1.20 7.79
C VAL A 350 17.57 0.03 6.82
N PRO A 351 18.33 0.00 5.69
CA PRO A 351 18.38 -1.17 4.81
C PRO A 351 18.76 -2.44 5.58
N GLY A 352 18.10 -3.55 5.27
CA GLY A 352 18.34 -4.83 5.95
C GLY A 352 17.62 -5.02 7.29
N ILE A 353 16.96 -3.99 7.85
CA ILE A 353 16.13 -4.10 9.06
C ILE A 353 14.66 -4.13 8.66
N GLY A 354 13.97 -5.22 8.96
CA GLY A 354 12.55 -5.40 8.70
C GLY A 354 11.67 -5.14 9.92
N VAL A 355 10.36 -5.13 9.73
CA VAL A 355 9.35 -4.94 10.79
C VAL A 355 9.55 -5.91 11.97
N LYS A 356 9.82 -7.19 11.68
CA LYS A 356 10.07 -8.21 12.71
C LYS A 356 11.39 -7.95 13.43
N SER A 357 12.47 -7.65 12.70
CA SER A 357 13.79 -7.38 13.27
C SER A 357 13.77 -6.11 14.11
N ALA A 358 13.16 -5.02 13.67
CA ALA A 358 13.02 -3.78 14.43
C ALA A 358 12.31 -4.01 15.78
N ARG A 359 11.22 -4.78 15.81
CA ARG A 359 10.52 -5.13 17.06
C ARG A 359 11.40 -5.95 18.01
N ARG A 360 12.15 -6.92 17.48
CA ARG A 360 13.06 -7.76 18.25
C ARG A 360 14.23 -6.96 18.82
N ILE A 361 14.80 -6.04 18.05
CA ILE A 361 15.84 -5.10 18.51
C ILE A 361 15.33 -4.29 19.69
N LEU A 362 14.15 -3.64 19.55
CA LEU A 362 13.55 -2.84 20.62
C LEU A 362 13.25 -3.65 21.90
N ALA A 363 12.93 -4.91 21.77
CA ALA A 363 12.73 -5.79 22.92
C ALA A 363 14.06 -6.20 23.55
N ALA A 364 15.01 -6.67 22.76
CA ALA A 364 16.27 -7.23 23.23
C ALA A 364 17.19 -6.19 23.91
N ARG A 365 17.29 -4.97 23.37
CA ARG A 365 18.14 -3.91 23.94
C ARG A 365 17.71 -3.41 25.32
N ARG A 366 16.51 -3.79 25.80
CA ARG A 366 16.06 -3.50 27.18
C ARG A 366 16.81 -4.32 28.22
N SER A 367 17.31 -5.47 27.82
CA SER A 367 17.92 -6.45 28.72
C SER A 367 19.44 -6.53 28.56
N THR A 368 19.96 -6.21 27.36
CA THR A 368 21.39 -6.32 27.06
C THR A 368 21.82 -5.38 25.96
N LYS A 369 23.11 -4.98 25.96
CA LYS A 369 23.72 -4.30 24.81
C LYS A 369 23.83 -5.27 23.63
N LEU A 370 23.47 -4.81 22.44
CA LEU A 370 23.43 -5.65 21.25
C LEU A 370 24.74 -5.58 20.48
N THR A 371 25.19 -6.73 20.01
CA THR A 371 26.32 -6.88 19.09
C THR A 371 25.81 -7.14 17.66
N PHE A 372 26.68 -7.00 16.66
CA PHE A 372 26.33 -7.36 15.28
C PHE A 372 25.96 -8.84 15.12
N GLN A 373 26.51 -9.72 15.93
CA GLN A 373 26.14 -11.14 15.94
C GLN A 373 24.72 -11.33 16.47
N ASP A 374 24.31 -10.58 17.48
CA ASP A 374 22.95 -10.63 18.01
C ASP A 374 21.96 -10.06 16.99
N LEU A 375 22.31 -8.98 16.29
CA LEU A 375 21.48 -8.44 15.20
C LEU A 375 21.23 -9.48 14.11
N LYS A 376 22.23 -10.28 13.74
CA LYS A 376 22.06 -11.39 12.79
C LYS A 376 21.05 -12.44 13.31
N LYS A 377 21.13 -12.83 14.59
CA LYS A 377 20.18 -13.75 15.24
C LYS A 377 18.78 -13.16 15.31
N LEU A 378 18.65 -11.84 15.49
CA LEU A 378 17.37 -11.12 15.47
C LEU A 378 16.75 -10.97 14.08
N GLY A 379 17.45 -11.43 13.02
CA GLY A 379 16.98 -11.46 11.66
C GLY A 379 17.30 -10.20 10.83
N VAL A 380 18.32 -9.44 11.25
CA VAL A 380 18.86 -8.34 10.45
C VAL A 380 19.70 -8.89 9.30
N VAL A 381 19.48 -8.37 8.07
CA VAL A 381 20.28 -8.70 6.91
C VAL A 381 21.56 -7.86 6.95
N LEU A 382 22.58 -8.34 7.68
CA LEU A 382 23.83 -7.59 7.91
C LEU A 382 24.53 -7.18 6.62
N LYS A 383 24.49 -7.99 5.55
CA LYS A 383 25.07 -7.65 4.23
C LYS A 383 24.63 -6.25 3.74
N ARG A 384 23.43 -5.81 4.12
CA ARG A 384 22.88 -4.49 3.77
C ARG A 384 23.04 -3.49 4.91
N ALA A 385 22.78 -3.92 6.15
CA ALA A 385 22.67 -3.03 7.28
C ALA A 385 24.02 -2.47 7.76
N VAL A 386 25.13 -3.18 7.58
CA VAL A 386 26.46 -2.81 8.11
C VAL A 386 26.95 -1.43 7.68
N TYR A 387 26.50 -0.94 6.53
CA TYR A 387 26.88 0.38 6.03
C TYR A 387 26.10 1.52 6.69
N PHE A 388 25.00 1.21 7.36
CA PHE A 388 24.00 2.18 7.80
C PHE A 388 23.79 2.18 9.33
N ILE A 389 24.50 1.35 10.09
CA ILE A 389 24.30 1.20 11.53
C ILE A 389 25.59 1.20 12.35
N THR A 390 25.43 1.62 13.59
CA THR A 390 26.41 1.42 14.66
C THR A 390 25.83 0.60 15.79
N CYS A 391 26.69 -0.12 16.50
CA CYS A 391 26.38 -0.80 17.76
C CYS A 391 27.36 -0.27 18.82
N SER A 392 26.84 0.34 19.88
CA SER A 392 27.64 0.98 20.93
C SER A 392 28.64 1.99 20.34
N GLY A 393 28.20 2.80 19.41
CA GLY A 393 28.98 3.85 18.75
C GLY A 393 30.03 3.36 17.73
N ARG A 394 30.05 2.06 17.41
CA ARG A 394 31.04 1.50 16.47
C ARG A 394 30.38 0.84 15.27
N MET A 395 30.91 1.07 14.08
CA MET A 395 30.59 0.29 12.90
C MET A 395 31.24 -1.09 12.95
N MET A 396 30.64 -2.08 12.26
CA MET A 396 31.21 -3.45 12.19
C MET A 396 32.57 -3.47 11.49
N TYR A 397 32.71 -2.64 10.47
CA TYR A 397 33.95 -2.43 9.73
C TYR A 397 34.17 -0.92 9.54
N PRO A 398 35.41 -0.42 9.45
CA PRO A 398 35.67 0.95 9.02
C PRO A 398 35.16 1.14 7.59
N THR A 399 33.98 1.68 7.46
CA THR A 399 33.30 1.83 6.16
C THR A 399 33.17 3.31 5.85
N LYS A 400 33.44 3.67 4.60
CA LYS A 400 33.13 5.01 4.10
C LYS A 400 31.65 5.11 3.81
N LEU A 401 31.01 6.16 4.34
CA LEU A 401 29.62 6.53 4.01
C LEU A 401 29.60 7.31 2.70
N GLU A 402 30.03 6.65 1.63
CA GLU A 402 30.06 7.17 0.27
C GLU A 402 29.16 6.29 -0.60
N GLU A 403 28.34 6.91 -1.44
CA GLU A 403 27.39 6.21 -2.30
C GLU A 403 28.09 5.14 -3.15
N ASP A 404 29.13 5.51 -3.90
CA ASP A 404 29.85 4.60 -4.80
C ASP A 404 30.40 3.38 -4.08
N TYR A 405 30.97 3.59 -2.88
CA TYR A 405 31.49 2.49 -2.08
C TYR A 405 30.38 1.51 -1.68
N ILE A 406 29.26 2.03 -1.19
CA ILE A 406 28.13 1.21 -0.72
C ILE A 406 27.50 0.48 -1.90
N VAL A 407 27.26 1.16 -3.02
CA VAL A 407 26.67 0.56 -4.23
C VAL A 407 27.53 -0.57 -4.75
N ARG A 408 28.85 -0.38 -4.86
CA ARG A 408 29.78 -1.42 -5.33
C ARG A 408 29.72 -2.69 -4.48
N ASN A 409 29.45 -2.56 -3.17
CA ASN A 409 29.37 -3.71 -2.27
C ASN A 409 27.98 -4.35 -2.20
N LEU A 410 26.93 -3.62 -2.56
CA LEU A 410 25.55 -4.11 -2.54
C LEU A 410 25.08 -4.71 -3.86
N THR A 411 25.61 -4.24 -4.99
CA THR A 411 25.24 -4.72 -6.32
C THR A 411 26.01 -5.98 -6.71
N ASP A 412 25.37 -6.81 -7.53
CA ASP A 412 26.05 -7.95 -8.14
C ASP A 412 27.19 -7.46 -9.08
N PRO A 413 28.34 -8.13 -9.13
CA PRO A 413 29.42 -7.75 -10.04
C PRO A 413 28.98 -7.59 -11.51
N LYS A 414 28.03 -8.40 -11.97
CA LYS A 414 27.46 -8.29 -13.32
C LYS A 414 26.62 -7.04 -13.55
N ASP A 415 25.99 -6.53 -12.50
CA ASP A 415 25.13 -5.34 -12.57
C ASP A 415 25.90 -4.04 -12.29
N ARG A 416 27.12 -4.10 -11.75
CA ARG A 416 27.94 -2.91 -11.42
C ARG A 416 28.25 -2.04 -12.64
N ILE A 417 28.60 -2.65 -13.75
CA ILE A 417 28.90 -1.96 -15.00
C ILE A 417 27.65 -1.24 -15.52
N ARG A 418 26.51 -1.94 -15.48
CA ARG A 418 25.20 -1.38 -15.92
C ARG A 418 24.74 -0.25 -15.04
N PHE A 419 24.90 -0.37 -13.72
CA PHE A 419 24.60 0.73 -12.79
C PHE A 419 25.38 1.99 -13.16
N GLY A 420 26.67 1.83 -13.53
CA GLY A 420 27.52 2.91 -13.98
C GLY A 420 27.03 3.62 -15.23
N SER A 421 26.45 2.89 -16.17
CA SER A 421 25.99 3.44 -17.45
C SER A 421 24.65 4.18 -17.35
N ASP A 422 23.83 3.88 -16.33
CA ASP A 422 22.48 4.41 -16.22
C ASP A 422 22.41 5.82 -15.56
N GLY A 423 23.54 6.35 -15.07
CA GLY A 423 23.63 7.71 -14.51
C GLY A 423 22.80 7.96 -13.25
N MET A 424 22.41 6.91 -12.53
CA MET A 424 21.51 6.99 -11.37
C MET A 424 22.28 7.16 -10.05
N SER A 425 23.16 8.16 -9.98
CA SER A 425 23.87 8.54 -8.76
C SER A 425 23.20 9.75 -8.08
N TYR A 426 23.23 9.78 -6.74
CA TYR A 426 22.84 10.95 -5.96
C TYR A 426 23.98 11.97 -5.79
N ARG A 427 25.18 11.59 -6.20
CA ARG A 427 26.35 12.44 -6.09
C ARG A 427 26.21 13.64 -7.04
N GLN A 428 26.31 14.83 -6.49
CA GLN A 428 26.42 16.02 -7.28
C GLN A 428 27.78 16.01 -7.98
N MET A 429 27.78 16.01 -9.31
CA MET A 429 28.99 16.13 -10.11
C MET A 429 29.66 17.46 -9.84
N THR A 430 30.93 17.47 -9.52
CA THR A 430 31.73 18.69 -9.40
C THR A 430 32.42 18.98 -10.72
N LEU A 431 32.80 20.25 -10.96
CA LEU A 431 33.58 20.66 -12.12
C LEU A 431 34.96 19.95 -12.26
N PHE A 432 35.38 19.27 -11.19
CA PHE A 432 36.63 18.52 -11.09
C PHE A 432 36.47 17.01 -11.21
N ASP A 433 35.27 16.51 -11.48
CA ASP A 433 35.05 15.10 -11.80
C ASP A 433 35.47 14.84 -13.25
N ASP A 434 36.77 14.93 -13.50
CA ASP A 434 37.42 14.79 -14.81
C ASP A 434 36.99 13.52 -15.52
N GLY A 435 36.07 13.63 -16.48
CA GLY A 435 35.77 12.58 -17.44
C GLY A 435 35.35 11.23 -16.84
N MET A 436 35.01 11.22 -15.55
CA MET A 436 34.42 10.04 -14.91
C MET A 436 32.93 10.02 -15.20
N PHE A 437 32.46 8.98 -15.82
CA PHE A 437 31.04 8.68 -15.88
C PHE A 437 30.45 8.63 -14.47
N PRO A 438 29.13 8.91 -14.30
CA PRO A 438 28.48 9.01 -12.99
C PRO A 438 28.72 7.85 -12.00
N ASN A 439 29.56 6.92 -12.28
CA ASN A 439 29.89 5.78 -11.42
C ASN A 439 31.36 5.37 -11.51
N GLY A 440 32.25 6.26 -11.83
CA GLY A 440 33.69 6.01 -11.73
C GLY A 440 34.29 5.13 -12.82
N VAL A 441 33.60 4.88 -13.93
CA VAL A 441 34.19 4.22 -15.09
C VAL A 441 35.04 5.24 -15.85
N ARG A 442 36.35 5.09 -15.84
CA ARG A 442 37.27 5.95 -16.60
C ARG A 442 37.09 5.75 -18.10
N GLN A 443 37.08 6.85 -18.87
CA GLN A 443 37.07 6.80 -20.34
C GLN A 443 38.27 6.06 -20.94
N GLU A 444 39.35 5.82 -20.20
CA GLU A 444 40.57 5.18 -20.66
C GLU A 444 40.41 3.69 -21.03
N GLU A 445 39.34 3.02 -20.56
CA GLU A 445 39.08 1.61 -20.96
C GLU A 445 38.44 1.45 -22.35
N LYS A 446 38.12 2.55 -23.04
CA LYS A 446 37.63 2.50 -24.43
C LYS A 446 38.73 2.51 -25.51
N LEU A 447 40.00 2.55 -25.13
CA LEU A 447 41.12 2.63 -26.05
C LEU A 447 41.97 1.35 -26.11
N ILE A 448 41.47 0.22 -25.65
CA ILE A 448 42.11 -1.07 -25.93
C ILE A 448 41.09 -1.92 -26.69
N ILE A 449 41.39 -2.04 -27.98
CA ILE A 449 40.76 -2.88 -28.98
C ILE A 449 40.59 -4.31 -28.53
#